data_cc3ee1c6795f76a7ae5e7128db7e6331
#
_entry.id   cc3ee1c6795f76a7ae5e7128db7e6331
#
_cell.length_a   1.000
_cell.length_b   1.000
_cell.length_c   1.000
_cell.angle_alpha   90.00
_cell.angle_beta   90.00
_cell.angle_gamma   90.00
#
_symmetry.space_group_name_H-M   'P 1'
#
loop_
_entity.id
_entity.type
_entity.pdbx_description
1 polymer ?
#
loop_
_entity_poly.entity_id
_entity_poly.type
_entity_poly.pdbx_seq_one_letter_code
_entity_poly.pdbx_strand_id
1 'polypeptide(L)'
;MVSQTASGIFFSIIATVTLGSTYVPLKFYDRSDGLYFQWVQSMGQLCVGLVLAVFITPSPVIPIAMLNGVFYSVGNSLTVFIMDGIGMAIGYLLWNTGACIVGWGVTRFGLFYNPQQIPKSEGLNVLGVIVICIGGALFTKVEHTPMKVRPAPWSIEDGKKKGEDERKVITKSRKILCLCLTLFVGFLYGNFYSPINYIMTNYDGSSQDVRSYFLSYCLGSFFTSTVIFMGYCIWMRNVPRVNPELSLPTIISGVLYGIGMISFFTACQNLDQIIAYPILSKAPGIIVSLWAVFYFKDIQGKMQIVQTFGGIGITILGILIISFSKNCCGVTE
;
A
#
# COMPACT_ATOMS: atom_id res chain seq x y z
N MET A 1 -11.52 23.31 13.03
CA MET A 1 -12.21 22.02 12.75
C MET A 1 -12.67 21.86 11.31
N VAL A 2 -13.52 22.70 10.74
CA VAL A 2 -13.99 22.54 9.35
C VAL A 2 -12.85 22.54 8.33
N SER A 3 -11.86 23.41 8.49
CA SER A 3 -10.68 23.50 7.59
C SER A 3 -9.80 22.24 7.66
N GLN A 4 -9.60 21.65 8.84
CA GLN A 4 -8.80 20.42 9.00
C GLN A 4 -9.50 19.21 8.37
N THR A 5 -10.80 19.05 8.58
CA THR A 5 -11.59 17.98 7.97
C THR A 5 -11.59 18.10 6.44
N ALA A 6 -11.76 19.29 5.90
CA ALA A 6 -11.71 19.51 4.45
C ALA A 6 -10.32 19.17 3.88
N SER A 7 -9.24 19.58 4.56
CA SER A 7 -7.87 19.24 4.21
C SER A 7 -7.65 17.71 4.26
N GLY A 8 -8.14 17.05 5.30
CA GLY A 8 -8.05 15.59 5.43
C GLY A 8 -8.75 14.84 4.30
N ILE A 9 -9.95 15.28 3.90
CA ILE A 9 -10.68 14.71 2.76
C ILE A 9 -9.91 14.94 1.45
N PHE A 10 -9.39 16.15 1.23
CA PHE A 10 -8.60 16.47 0.04
C PHE A 10 -7.37 15.55 -0.09
N PHE A 11 -6.59 15.40 0.98
CA PHE A 11 -5.44 14.51 0.98
C PHE A 11 -5.84 13.03 0.87
N SER A 12 -7.01 12.63 1.39
CA SER A 12 -7.53 11.26 1.18
C SER A 12 -7.83 10.97 -0.29
N ILE A 13 -8.36 11.94 -1.03
CA ILE A 13 -8.61 11.79 -2.47
C ILE A 13 -7.27 11.67 -3.22
N ILE A 14 -6.30 12.54 -2.94
CA ILE A 14 -4.97 12.47 -3.57
C ILE A 14 -4.32 11.12 -3.27
N ALA A 15 -4.30 10.69 -2.00
CA ALA A 15 -3.75 9.38 -1.62
C ALA A 15 -4.43 8.23 -2.37
N THR A 16 -5.76 8.25 -2.44
CA THR A 16 -6.54 7.22 -3.14
C THR A 16 -6.17 7.11 -4.61
N VAL A 17 -6.11 8.25 -5.32
CA VAL A 17 -5.81 8.29 -6.76
C VAL A 17 -4.36 7.90 -7.03
N THR A 18 -3.42 8.47 -6.30
CA THR A 18 -1.98 8.24 -6.55
C THR A 18 -1.56 6.83 -6.16
N LEU A 19 -1.97 6.33 -4.98
CA LEU A 19 -1.68 4.94 -4.57
C LEU A 19 -2.36 3.93 -5.48
N GLY A 20 -3.60 4.18 -5.91
CA GLY A 20 -4.31 3.33 -6.86
C GLY A 20 -3.71 3.35 -8.27
N SER A 21 -2.95 4.38 -8.63
CA SER A 21 -2.31 4.53 -9.94
C SER A 21 -0.81 4.15 -9.93
N THR A 22 -0.25 3.80 -8.78
CA THR A 22 1.19 3.52 -8.60
C THR A 22 1.74 2.51 -9.60
N TYR A 23 1.01 1.44 -9.88
CA TYR A 23 1.48 0.36 -10.76
C TYR A 23 1.09 0.54 -12.23
N VAL A 24 0.37 1.60 -12.59
CA VAL A 24 -0.05 1.86 -13.98
C VAL A 24 1.16 2.00 -14.92
N PRO A 25 2.22 2.77 -14.59
CA PRO A 25 3.38 2.91 -15.47
C PRO A 25 4.11 1.59 -15.75
N LEU A 26 3.95 0.61 -14.87
CA LEU A 26 4.67 -0.66 -14.91
C LEU A 26 3.92 -1.79 -15.60
N LYS A 27 2.66 -1.57 -15.94
CA LYS A 27 1.76 -2.64 -16.38
C LYS A 27 2.26 -3.40 -17.62
N PHE A 28 2.99 -2.71 -18.50
CA PHE A 28 3.45 -3.25 -19.78
C PHE A 28 4.84 -3.87 -19.73
N TYR A 29 5.53 -3.81 -18.59
CA TYR A 29 6.92 -4.24 -18.45
C TYR A 29 7.05 -5.48 -17.59
N ASP A 30 8.03 -6.34 -17.93
CA ASP A 30 8.37 -7.48 -17.09
C ASP A 30 9.12 -7.00 -15.83
N ARG A 31 8.55 -7.29 -14.68
CA ARG A 31 9.07 -6.90 -13.36
C ARG A 31 10.09 -7.89 -12.82
N SER A 32 10.34 -9.00 -13.52
CA SER A 32 11.23 -10.07 -13.07
C SER A 32 10.82 -10.62 -11.70
N ASP A 33 11.76 -10.69 -10.75
CA ASP A 33 11.54 -11.09 -9.35
C ASP A 33 11.10 -9.92 -8.43
N GLY A 34 11.06 -8.71 -8.95
CA GLY A 34 10.58 -7.51 -8.26
C GLY A 34 11.62 -6.83 -7.35
N LEU A 35 12.80 -7.41 -7.14
CA LEU A 35 13.80 -6.84 -6.22
C LEU A 35 14.50 -5.61 -6.81
N TYR A 36 14.75 -5.60 -8.12
CA TYR A 36 15.20 -4.40 -8.82
C TYR A 36 14.12 -3.31 -8.82
N PHE A 37 12.89 -3.70 -9.14
CA PHE A 37 11.74 -2.80 -9.13
C PHE A 37 11.59 -2.08 -7.78
N GLN A 38 11.54 -2.80 -6.66
CA GLN A 38 11.32 -2.21 -5.35
C GLN A 38 12.45 -1.24 -4.95
N TRP A 39 13.71 -1.52 -5.36
CA TRP A 39 14.85 -0.64 -5.10
C TRP A 39 14.73 0.68 -5.88
N VAL A 40 14.47 0.62 -7.19
CA VAL A 40 14.30 1.82 -8.03
C VAL A 40 13.06 2.62 -7.63
N GLN A 41 11.98 1.96 -7.21
CA GLN A 41 10.78 2.63 -6.69
C GLN A 41 11.09 3.46 -5.43
N SER A 42 11.94 2.95 -4.55
CA SER A 42 12.37 3.68 -3.35
C SER A 42 13.16 4.96 -3.68
N MET A 43 13.89 5.00 -4.80
CA MET A 43 14.54 6.22 -5.30
C MET A 43 13.52 7.29 -5.69
N GLY A 44 12.49 6.91 -6.46
CA GLY A 44 11.42 7.84 -6.83
C GLY A 44 10.68 8.39 -5.61
N GLN A 45 10.44 7.55 -4.61
CA GLN A 45 9.87 7.97 -3.33
C GLN A 45 10.80 8.94 -2.57
N LEU A 46 12.12 8.68 -2.54
CA LEU A 46 13.10 9.56 -1.91
C LEU A 46 13.14 10.94 -2.60
N CYS A 47 13.02 10.99 -3.93
CA CYS A 47 12.93 12.27 -4.64
C CYS A 47 11.76 13.13 -4.13
N VAL A 48 10.60 12.54 -3.87
CA VAL A 48 9.46 13.27 -3.27
C VAL A 48 9.80 13.76 -1.86
N GLY A 49 10.45 12.94 -1.04
CA GLY A 49 10.90 13.32 0.30
C GLY A 49 11.88 14.50 0.29
N LEU A 50 12.84 14.49 -0.63
CA LEU A 50 13.82 15.58 -0.81
C LEU A 50 13.15 16.87 -1.30
N VAL A 51 12.26 16.79 -2.27
CA VAL A 51 11.48 17.95 -2.75
C VAL A 51 10.65 18.54 -1.62
N LEU A 52 9.96 17.69 -0.86
CA LEU A 52 9.16 18.16 0.27
C LEU A 52 10.02 18.87 1.34
N ALA A 53 11.23 18.37 1.60
CA ALA A 53 12.16 18.95 2.56
C ALA A 53 12.65 20.37 2.20
N VAL A 54 12.51 20.78 0.93
CA VAL A 54 12.78 22.17 0.49
C VAL A 54 11.66 23.12 0.95
N PHE A 55 10.41 22.64 0.99
CA PHE A 55 9.23 23.46 1.31
C PHE A 55 8.83 23.39 2.79
N ILE A 56 9.13 22.27 3.44
CA ILE A 56 8.77 22.02 4.85
C ILE A 56 10.06 21.65 5.57
N THR A 57 10.40 22.41 6.62
CA THR A 57 11.58 22.10 7.44
C THR A 57 11.48 20.68 8.00
N PRO A 58 12.37 19.76 7.60
CA PRO A 58 12.34 18.40 8.09
C PRO A 58 12.74 18.37 9.56
N SER A 59 12.11 17.49 10.32
CA SER A 59 12.63 17.12 11.64
C SER A 59 14.01 16.46 11.49
N PRO A 60 14.87 16.50 12.51
CA PRO A 60 16.10 15.70 12.52
C PRO A 60 15.79 14.26 12.12
N VAL A 61 16.71 13.59 11.43
CA VAL A 61 16.53 12.19 11.03
C VAL A 61 16.47 11.34 12.31
N ILE A 62 15.31 10.76 12.55
CA ILE A 62 15.02 9.96 13.74
C ILE A 62 14.92 8.49 13.33
N PRO A 63 15.74 7.57 13.89
CA PRO A 63 15.70 6.14 13.53
C PRO A 63 14.32 5.51 13.69
N ILE A 64 13.54 5.91 14.70
CA ILE A 64 12.18 5.40 14.89
C ILE A 64 11.27 5.81 13.73
N ALA A 65 11.38 7.04 13.20
CA ALA A 65 10.62 7.45 12.02
C ALA A 65 11.06 6.69 10.75
N MET A 66 12.31 6.24 10.67
CA MET A 66 12.80 5.41 9.56
C MET A 66 12.16 4.01 9.56
N LEU A 67 11.67 3.49 10.70
CA LEU A 67 11.02 2.17 10.77
C LEU A 67 9.81 2.07 9.84
N ASN A 68 9.09 3.16 9.60
CA ASN A 68 8.00 3.18 8.63
C ASN A 68 8.49 2.78 7.24
N GLY A 69 9.65 3.31 6.85
CA GLY A 69 10.31 2.98 5.58
C GLY A 69 10.82 1.53 5.54
N VAL A 70 11.33 1.03 6.68
CA VAL A 70 11.73 -0.39 6.82
C VAL A 70 10.52 -1.29 6.60
N PHE A 71 9.38 -1.02 7.26
CA PHE A 71 8.16 -1.81 7.10
C PHE A 71 7.70 -1.84 5.65
N TYR A 72 7.74 -0.68 4.98
CA TYR A 72 7.41 -0.61 3.56
C TYR A 72 8.33 -1.48 2.70
N SER A 73 9.64 -1.29 2.83
CA SER A 73 10.61 -1.94 1.94
C SER A 73 10.64 -3.46 2.12
N VAL A 74 10.56 -3.94 3.37
CA VAL A 74 10.47 -5.38 3.66
C VAL A 74 9.18 -5.95 3.06
N GLY A 75 8.04 -5.29 3.27
CA GLY A 75 6.78 -5.73 2.70
C GLY A 75 6.80 -5.72 1.17
N ASN A 76 7.31 -4.65 0.55
CA ASN A 76 7.35 -4.50 -0.89
C ASN A 76 8.29 -5.51 -1.58
N SER A 77 9.38 -5.90 -0.93
CA SER A 77 10.29 -6.93 -1.44
C SER A 77 9.65 -8.32 -1.52
N LEU A 78 8.66 -8.59 -0.66
CA LEU A 78 7.93 -9.86 -0.63
C LEU A 78 6.74 -9.91 -1.60
N THR A 79 6.28 -8.75 -2.09
CA THR A 79 5.04 -8.63 -2.87
C THR A 79 5.05 -9.47 -4.13
N VAL A 80 6.12 -9.43 -4.91
CA VAL A 80 6.22 -10.18 -6.18
C VAL A 80 6.21 -11.69 -5.89
N PHE A 81 6.95 -12.14 -4.88
CA PHE A 81 6.97 -13.55 -4.46
C PHE A 81 5.58 -14.06 -4.03
N ILE A 82 4.84 -13.23 -3.27
CA ILE A 82 3.47 -13.52 -2.86
C ILE A 82 2.54 -13.60 -4.07
N MET A 83 2.62 -12.61 -4.98
CA MET A 83 1.80 -12.57 -6.19
C MET A 83 2.03 -13.78 -7.09
N ASP A 84 3.27 -14.24 -7.21
CA ASP A 84 3.62 -15.44 -7.96
C ASP A 84 3.11 -16.74 -7.31
N GLY A 85 2.92 -16.72 -5.99
CA GLY A 85 2.50 -17.91 -5.23
C GLY A 85 0.99 -18.07 -5.09
N ILE A 86 0.25 -16.98 -4.88
CA ILE A 86 -1.21 -17.03 -4.65
C ILE A 86 -2.02 -16.20 -5.64
N GLY A 87 -1.34 -15.54 -6.58
CA GLY A 87 -1.96 -14.64 -7.55
C GLY A 87 -2.00 -13.18 -7.08
N MET A 88 -1.91 -12.27 -8.05
CA MET A 88 -1.84 -10.83 -7.78
C MET A 88 -3.09 -10.33 -7.02
N ALA A 89 -4.28 -10.66 -7.49
CA ALA A 89 -5.53 -10.16 -6.90
C ALA A 89 -5.71 -10.65 -5.47
N ILE A 90 -5.48 -11.94 -5.21
CA ILE A 90 -5.61 -12.54 -3.88
C ILE A 90 -4.57 -11.97 -2.92
N GLY A 91 -3.29 -11.90 -3.36
CA GLY A 91 -2.21 -11.33 -2.56
C GLY A 91 -2.51 -9.89 -2.16
N TYR A 92 -2.77 -9.02 -3.15
CA TYR A 92 -3.09 -7.61 -2.94
C TYR A 92 -4.25 -7.41 -1.95
N LEU A 93 -5.31 -8.17 -2.11
CA LEU A 93 -6.48 -8.06 -1.25
C LEU A 93 -6.21 -8.50 0.19
N LEU A 94 -5.54 -9.64 0.36
CA LEU A 94 -5.30 -10.19 1.69
C LEU A 94 -4.40 -9.29 2.52
N TRP A 95 -3.28 -8.77 1.97
CA TRP A 95 -2.42 -7.87 2.76
C TRP A 95 -3.10 -6.52 3.04
N ASN A 96 -3.89 -5.97 2.10
CA ASN A 96 -4.65 -4.74 2.38
C ASN A 96 -5.75 -4.95 3.42
N THR A 97 -6.36 -6.14 3.44
CA THR A 97 -7.34 -6.48 4.50
C THR A 97 -6.64 -6.64 5.84
N GLY A 98 -5.49 -7.33 5.86
CA GLY A 98 -4.65 -7.42 7.04
C GLY A 98 -4.20 -6.04 7.55
N ALA A 99 -3.71 -5.18 6.65
CA ALA A 99 -3.31 -3.82 7.00
C ALA A 99 -4.47 -2.98 7.55
N CYS A 100 -5.66 -3.10 6.96
CA CYS A 100 -6.87 -2.43 7.46
C CYS A 100 -7.19 -2.85 8.91
N ILE A 101 -7.24 -4.15 9.17
CA ILE A 101 -7.56 -4.70 10.49
C ILE A 101 -6.50 -4.33 11.52
N VAL A 102 -5.22 -4.48 11.17
CA VAL A 102 -4.10 -4.16 12.07
C VAL A 102 -4.05 -2.66 12.36
N GLY A 103 -4.10 -1.80 11.35
CA GLY A 103 -4.05 -0.35 11.54
C GLY A 103 -5.23 0.18 12.36
N TRP A 104 -6.44 -0.35 12.11
CA TRP A 104 -7.61 -0.08 12.93
C TRP A 104 -7.42 -0.58 14.38
N GLY A 105 -6.95 -1.81 14.55
CA GLY A 105 -6.75 -2.41 15.87
C GLY A 105 -5.68 -1.67 16.70
N VAL A 106 -4.55 -1.29 16.05
CA VAL A 106 -3.50 -0.50 16.72
C VAL A 106 -4.04 0.80 17.28
N THR A 107 -4.84 1.51 16.50
CA THR A 107 -5.44 2.78 16.92
C THR A 107 -6.57 2.60 17.93
N ARG A 108 -7.42 1.59 17.74
CA ARG A 108 -8.56 1.33 18.61
C ARG A 108 -8.13 0.89 20.01
N PHE A 109 -7.08 0.10 20.11
CA PHE A 109 -6.59 -0.46 21.37
C PHE A 109 -5.37 0.28 21.95
N GLY A 110 -4.87 1.30 21.26
CA GLY A 110 -3.69 2.05 21.71
C GLY A 110 -2.42 1.20 21.74
N LEU A 111 -2.24 0.27 20.78
CA LEU A 111 -1.09 -0.63 20.75
C LEU A 111 0.19 0.13 20.38
N PHE A 112 1.36 -0.39 20.82
CA PHE A 112 2.67 0.19 20.54
C PHE A 112 2.81 1.65 21.03
N TYR A 113 2.21 1.96 22.19
CA TYR A 113 2.22 3.30 22.80
C TYR A 113 1.58 4.40 21.93
N ASN A 114 0.73 4.02 20.98
CA ASN A 114 -0.08 4.98 20.24
C ASN A 114 -1.27 5.43 21.10
N PRO A 115 -1.72 6.69 20.96
CA PRO A 115 -2.92 7.15 21.67
C PRO A 115 -4.14 6.35 21.21
N GLN A 116 -4.89 5.86 22.19
CA GLN A 116 -6.15 5.17 21.92
C GLN A 116 -7.17 6.15 21.36
N GLN A 117 -7.77 5.82 20.24
CA GLN A 117 -8.84 6.61 19.64
C GLN A 117 -10.15 5.80 19.68
N ILE A 118 -11.15 6.37 20.34
CA ILE A 118 -12.48 5.75 20.48
C ILE A 118 -13.47 6.57 19.64
N PRO A 119 -14.10 5.97 18.60
CA PRO A 119 -15.12 6.67 17.82
C PRO A 119 -16.37 6.86 18.66
N LYS A 120 -17.19 7.90 18.38
CA LYS A 120 -18.43 8.16 19.11
C LYS A 120 -19.41 7.00 19.07
N SER A 121 -19.48 6.28 17.97
CA SER A 121 -20.27 5.05 17.84
C SER A 121 -19.37 3.87 17.50
N GLU A 122 -19.01 3.10 18.52
CA GLU A 122 -18.15 1.92 18.39
C GLU A 122 -18.76 0.85 17.47
N GLY A 123 -20.04 0.56 17.67
CA GLY A 123 -20.75 -0.47 16.88
C GLY A 123 -20.79 -0.14 15.40
N LEU A 124 -21.06 1.12 15.04
CA LEU A 124 -21.03 1.57 13.64
C LEU A 124 -19.62 1.51 13.05
N ASN A 125 -18.60 1.87 13.84
CA ASN A 125 -17.21 1.82 13.37
C ASN A 125 -16.79 0.37 13.06
N VAL A 126 -17.03 -0.57 13.98
CA VAL A 126 -16.74 -2.00 13.78
C VAL A 126 -17.54 -2.55 12.59
N LEU A 127 -18.84 -2.24 12.51
CA LEU A 127 -19.68 -2.67 11.38
C LEU A 127 -19.13 -2.16 10.06
N GLY A 128 -18.72 -0.91 10.00
CA GLY A 128 -18.14 -0.32 8.79
C GLY A 128 -16.83 -1.02 8.36
N VAL A 129 -15.94 -1.35 9.31
CA VAL A 129 -14.73 -2.13 9.03
C VAL A 129 -15.06 -3.52 8.47
N ILE A 130 -16.05 -4.20 9.06
CA ILE A 130 -16.50 -5.52 8.57
C ILE A 130 -17.05 -5.39 7.15
N VAL A 131 -17.89 -4.39 6.86
CA VAL A 131 -18.47 -4.15 5.53
C VAL A 131 -17.36 -3.85 4.51
N ILE A 132 -16.36 -3.03 4.85
CA ILE A 132 -15.19 -2.78 4.00
C ILE A 132 -14.43 -4.07 3.69
N CYS A 133 -14.21 -4.93 4.70
CA CYS A 133 -13.54 -6.21 4.51
C CYS A 133 -14.34 -7.15 3.59
N ILE A 134 -15.65 -7.20 3.72
CA ILE A 134 -16.53 -7.97 2.82
C ILE A 134 -16.44 -7.44 1.39
N GLY A 135 -16.53 -6.11 1.19
CA GLY A 135 -16.34 -5.48 -0.11
C GLY A 135 -15.01 -5.84 -0.73
N GLY A 136 -13.95 -5.79 0.08
CA GLY A 136 -12.62 -6.26 -0.30
C GLY A 136 -12.61 -7.75 -0.71
N ALA A 137 -13.30 -8.64 0.01
CA ALA A 137 -13.35 -10.07 -0.29
C ALA A 137 -14.05 -10.40 -1.62
N LEU A 138 -14.96 -9.56 -2.09
CA LEU A 138 -15.62 -9.75 -3.39
C LEU A 138 -14.67 -9.56 -4.57
N PHE A 139 -13.66 -8.70 -4.44
CA PHE A 139 -12.65 -8.52 -5.49
C PHE A 139 -11.78 -9.76 -5.72
N THR A 140 -11.65 -10.69 -4.74
CA THR A 140 -10.86 -11.93 -4.95
C THR A 140 -11.48 -12.89 -5.95
N LYS A 141 -12.78 -12.78 -6.17
CA LYS A 141 -13.50 -13.63 -7.12
C LYS A 141 -13.45 -13.12 -8.55
N VAL A 142 -12.88 -11.92 -8.77
CA VAL A 142 -12.78 -11.32 -10.09
C VAL A 142 -11.58 -11.92 -10.81
N GLU A 143 -11.82 -12.58 -11.92
CA GLU A 143 -10.78 -13.12 -12.78
C GLU A 143 -10.19 -12.02 -13.66
N HIS A 144 -8.87 -11.96 -13.72
CA HIS A 144 -8.12 -11.03 -14.56
C HIS A 144 -7.59 -11.75 -15.80
N THR A 145 -7.79 -11.17 -16.96
CA THR A 145 -7.17 -11.66 -18.19
C THR A 145 -5.69 -11.26 -18.21
N PRO A 146 -4.74 -12.22 -18.33
CA PRO A 146 -3.32 -11.89 -18.39
C PRO A 146 -3.02 -11.00 -19.59
N MET A 147 -2.37 -9.86 -19.36
CA MET A 147 -1.94 -8.97 -20.43
C MET A 147 -0.58 -9.43 -21.00
N LYS A 148 -0.37 -9.23 -22.31
CA LYS A 148 0.94 -9.44 -22.93
C LYS A 148 1.92 -8.41 -22.40
N VAL A 149 2.91 -8.88 -21.65
CA VAL A 149 4.01 -8.08 -21.10
C VAL A 149 5.16 -8.05 -22.10
N ARG A 150 5.87 -6.93 -22.22
CA ARG A 150 7.09 -6.87 -23.04
C ARG A 150 8.15 -7.78 -22.40
N PRO A 151 8.71 -8.74 -23.16
CA PRO A 151 9.77 -9.60 -22.61
C PRO A 151 11.00 -8.78 -22.24
N ALA A 152 11.65 -9.15 -21.15
CA ALA A 152 12.91 -8.52 -20.76
C ALA A 152 14.02 -8.89 -21.76
N PRO A 153 15.02 -8.01 -22.02
CA PRO A 153 16.09 -8.26 -22.99
C PRO A 153 16.80 -9.60 -22.80
N TRP A 154 17.10 -9.97 -21.57
CA TRP A 154 17.78 -11.23 -21.24
C TRP A 154 16.91 -12.49 -21.47
N SER A 155 15.58 -12.37 -21.55
CA SER A 155 14.68 -13.49 -21.85
C SER A 155 14.66 -13.86 -23.33
N ILE A 156 15.19 -12.96 -24.19
CA ILE A 156 15.29 -13.17 -25.63
C ILE A 156 16.58 -13.93 -25.97
N GLU A 157 17.67 -13.68 -25.22
CA GLU A 157 18.98 -14.34 -25.46
C GLU A 157 18.96 -15.83 -25.09
N ASP A 158 18.20 -16.23 -24.06
CA ASP A 158 18.12 -17.65 -23.65
C ASP A 158 17.31 -18.56 -24.60
N GLY A 159 16.82 -18.05 -25.73
CA GLY A 159 16.07 -18.85 -26.73
C GLY A 159 14.81 -19.53 -26.21
N LYS A 160 14.50 -19.36 -24.94
CA LYS A 160 13.28 -19.83 -24.30
C LYS A 160 12.21 -18.76 -24.47
N LYS A 161 11.43 -18.88 -25.56
CA LYS A 161 10.10 -18.28 -25.61
C LYS A 161 9.34 -18.78 -24.38
N LYS A 162 9.35 -18.01 -23.29
CA LYS A 162 8.43 -18.16 -22.18
C LYS A 162 7.05 -17.62 -22.61
N GLY A 163 6.58 -18.16 -23.70
CA GLY A 163 5.25 -17.99 -24.22
C GLY A 163 4.66 -19.37 -24.29
N GLU A 164 4.13 -19.78 -23.18
CA GLU A 164 3.05 -20.73 -23.03
C GLU A 164 3.06 -21.15 -21.56
N ASP A 165 2.08 -20.73 -20.91
CA ASP A 165 1.41 -21.14 -19.68
C ASP A 165 1.90 -22.46 -19.06
N GLU A 166 3.15 -22.54 -18.62
CA GLU A 166 3.47 -23.46 -17.55
C GLU A 166 2.85 -22.88 -16.26
N ARG A 167 1.58 -23.19 -16.03
CA ARG A 167 0.99 -23.15 -14.68
C ARG A 167 1.85 -24.04 -13.82
N LYS A 168 2.91 -23.45 -13.22
CA LYS A 168 3.69 -24.14 -12.20
C LYS A 168 2.69 -24.61 -11.16
N VAL A 169 2.48 -25.92 -11.07
CA VAL A 169 1.67 -26.53 -10.02
C VAL A 169 2.24 -26.06 -8.69
N ILE A 170 1.58 -25.07 -8.09
CA ILE A 170 2.05 -24.44 -6.86
C ILE A 170 1.85 -25.46 -5.75
N THR A 171 2.95 -25.93 -5.16
CA THR A 171 2.94 -26.89 -4.04
C THR A 171 2.14 -26.29 -2.86
N LYS A 172 1.36 -27.12 -2.17
CA LYS A 172 0.58 -26.72 -0.99
C LYS A 172 1.42 -25.93 0.03
N SER A 173 2.66 -26.38 0.29
CA SER A 173 3.60 -25.69 1.19
C SER A 173 3.94 -24.27 0.73
N ARG A 174 4.14 -24.04 -0.58
CA ARG A 174 4.39 -22.71 -1.13
C ARG A 174 3.17 -21.80 -0.97
N LYS A 175 1.97 -22.31 -1.18
CA LYS A 175 0.72 -21.56 -0.94
C LYS A 175 0.60 -21.11 0.51
N ILE A 176 0.84 -22.02 1.46
CA ILE A 176 0.78 -21.71 2.90
C ILE A 176 1.83 -20.66 3.26
N LEU A 177 3.07 -20.81 2.78
CA LEU A 177 4.13 -19.82 2.99
C LEU A 177 3.70 -18.43 2.47
N CYS A 178 3.17 -18.34 1.24
CA CYS A 178 2.70 -17.09 0.67
C CYS A 178 1.56 -16.48 1.49
N LEU A 179 0.64 -17.28 2.02
CA LEU A 179 -0.42 -16.79 2.91
C LEU A 179 0.14 -16.24 4.22
N CYS A 180 1.09 -16.93 4.85
CA CYS A 180 1.76 -16.43 6.06
C CYS A 180 2.52 -15.12 5.79
N LEU A 181 3.27 -15.05 4.67
CA LEU A 181 3.96 -13.83 4.26
C LEU A 181 2.99 -12.69 3.97
N THR A 182 1.83 -12.98 3.39
CA THR A 182 0.78 -11.98 3.13
C THR A 182 0.23 -11.38 4.42
N LEU A 183 0.00 -12.21 5.45
CA LEU A 183 -0.41 -11.73 6.77
C LEU A 183 0.69 -10.89 7.43
N PHE A 184 1.95 -11.31 7.30
CA PHE A 184 3.10 -10.56 7.79
C PHE A 184 3.22 -9.18 7.10
N VAL A 185 3.10 -9.12 5.78
CA VAL A 185 3.06 -7.86 5.02
C VAL A 185 1.89 -6.99 5.46
N GLY A 186 0.72 -7.59 5.67
CA GLY A 186 -0.46 -6.89 6.21
C GLY A 186 -0.18 -6.28 7.58
N PHE A 187 0.52 -7.00 8.48
CA PHE A 187 0.95 -6.48 9.77
C PHE A 187 1.92 -5.29 9.63
N LEU A 188 2.93 -5.41 8.77
CA LEU A 188 3.87 -4.31 8.52
C LEU A 188 3.15 -3.07 7.98
N TYR A 189 2.30 -3.25 6.98
CA TYR A 189 1.57 -2.15 6.35
C TYR A 189 0.49 -1.55 7.26
N GLY A 190 -0.09 -2.35 8.15
CA GLY A 190 -1.00 -1.86 9.19
C GLY A 190 -0.34 -0.93 10.20
N ASN A 191 0.98 -1.05 10.37
CA ASN A 191 1.78 -0.25 11.30
C ASN A 191 2.49 0.95 10.64
N PHE A 192 2.21 1.29 9.40
CA PHE A 192 2.92 2.37 8.69
C PHE A 192 2.89 3.73 9.39
N TYR A 193 1.85 4.04 10.12
CA TYR A 193 1.73 5.33 10.80
C TYR A 193 2.26 5.28 12.24
N SER A 194 2.31 4.10 12.83
CA SER A 194 2.58 3.91 14.27
C SER A 194 3.90 4.52 14.76
N PRO A 195 5.08 4.34 14.11
CA PRO A 195 6.32 4.91 14.58
C PRO A 195 6.34 6.45 14.61
N ILE A 196 5.75 7.10 13.59
CA ILE A 196 5.65 8.57 13.57
C ILE A 196 4.68 9.06 14.66
N ASN A 197 3.53 8.41 14.80
CA ASN A 197 2.54 8.75 15.80
C ASN A 197 3.12 8.58 17.23
N TYR A 198 3.91 7.53 17.43
CA TYR A 198 4.64 7.31 18.68
C TYR A 198 5.57 8.49 19.02
N ILE A 199 6.36 8.99 18.05
CA ILE A 199 7.26 10.14 18.26
C ILE A 199 6.44 11.39 18.60
N MET A 200 5.41 11.69 17.82
CA MET A 200 4.56 12.88 18.02
C MET A 200 3.88 12.89 19.39
N THR A 201 3.61 11.71 19.95
CA THR A 201 2.89 11.58 21.23
C THR A 201 3.81 11.52 22.43
N ASN A 202 5.00 10.89 22.32
CA ASN A 202 5.82 10.52 23.48
C ASN A 202 7.14 11.28 23.58
N TYR A 203 7.53 12.09 22.58
CA TYR A 203 8.75 12.87 22.62
C TYR A 203 8.45 14.35 22.82
N ASP A 204 8.89 14.92 23.93
CA ASP A 204 8.77 16.35 24.22
C ASP A 204 9.53 17.17 23.15
N GLY A 205 8.90 18.24 22.66
CA GLY A 205 9.48 19.10 21.62
C GLY A 205 9.46 18.51 20.21
N SER A 206 8.83 17.34 19.99
CA SER A 206 8.64 16.78 18.67
C SER A 206 7.71 17.66 17.82
N SER A 207 7.99 17.72 16.50
CA SER A 207 7.08 18.38 15.57
C SER A 207 5.72 17.68 15.57
N GLN A 208 4.65 18.46 15.65
CA GLN A 208 3.28 17.94 15.52
C GLN A 208 2.81 17.87 14.07
N ASP A 209 3.66 18.21 13.10
CA ASP A 209 3.39 18.06 11.68
C ASP A 209 4.01 16.76 11.16
N VAL A 210 3.17 15.78 10.79
CA VAL A 210 3.61 14.49 10.26
C VAL A 210 4.49 14.63 9.02
N ARG A 211 4.33 15.70 8.25
CA ARG A 211 5.08 15.94 7.01
C ARG A 211 6.58 16.16 7.27
N SER A 212 6.93 16.68 8.44
CA SER A 212 8.33 16.89 8.82
C SER A 212 9.12 15.58 9.00
N TYR A 213 8.45 14.45 9.27
CA TYR A 213 9.06 13.13 9.41
C TYR A 213 9.16 12.35 8.10
N PHE A 214 8.56 12.89 7.01
CA PHE A 214 8.45 12.16 5.76
C PHE A 214 9.82 11.87 5.11
N LEU A 215 10.79 12.78 5.25
CA LEU A 215 12.16 12.52 4.79
C LEU A 215 12.80 11.34 5.51
N SER A 216 12.63 11.22 6.84
CA SER A 216 13.12 10.07 7.61
C SER A 216 12.50 8.75 7.12
N TYR A 217 11.20 8.76 6.85
CA TYR A 217 10.51 7.62 6.23
C TYR A 217 11.11 7.24 4.88
N CYS A 218 11.33 8.21 3.97
CA CYS A 218 11.90 7.95 2.65
C CYS A 218 13.35 7.43 2.73
N LEU A 219 14.15 7.98 3.65
CA LEU A 219 15.51 7.49 3.90
C LEU A 219 15.49 6.05 4.42
N GLY A 220 14.63 5.73 5.39
CA GLY A 220 14.46 4.38 5.91
C GLY A 220 14.08 3.38 4.81
N SER A 221 13.16 3.79 3.92
CA SER A 221 12.76 3.00 2.77
C SER A 221 13.93 2.77 1.81
N PHE A 222 14.64 3.82 1.42
CA PHE A 222 15.74 3.73 0.46
C PHE A 222 16.91 2.89 1.00
N PHE A 223 17.34 3.11 2.26
CA PHE A 223 18.42 2.33 2.86
C PHE A 223 18.05 0.85 2.96
N THR A 224 16.86 0.53 3.44
CA THR A 224 16.41 -0.86 3.55
C THR A 224 16.30 -1.52 2.18
N SER A 225 15.72 -0.84 1.20
CA SER A 225 15.63 -1.32 -0.18
C SER A 225 17.00 -1.58 -0.79
N THR A 226 17.98 -0.69 -0.51
CA THR A 226 19.35 -0.83 -0.97
C THR A 226 20.03 -2.04 -0.34
N VAL A 227 19.88 -2.24 0.97
CA VAL A 227 20.44 -3.42 1.67
C VAL A 227 19.84 -4.71 1.11
N ILE A 228 18.52 -4.75 0.89
CA ILE A 228 17.85 -5.92 0.29
C ILE A 228 18.38 -6.17 -1.12
N PHE A 229 18.52 -5.13 -1.96
CA PHE A 229 19.01 -5.28 -3.32
C PHE A 229 20.51 -5.69 -3.36
N MET A 230 21.34 -5.15 -2.48
CA MET A 230 22.74 -5.58 -2.34
C MET A 230 22.83 -7.06 -1.92
N GLY A 231 22.03 -7.48 -0.93
CA GLY A 231 21.91 -8.87 -0.53
C GLY A 231 21.50 -9.78 -1.70
N TYR A 232 20.57 -9.31 -2.53
CA TYR A 232 20.17 -10.02 -3.75
C TYR A 232 21.32 -10.13 -4.77
N CYS A 233 22.09 -9.06 -4.99
CA CYS A 233 23.26 -9.09 -5.88
C CYS A 233 24.30 -10.11 -5.39
N ILE A 234 24.55 -10.18 -4.08
CA ILE A 234 25.47 -11.17 -3.48
C ILE A 234 24.91 -12.59 -3.68
N TRP A 235 23.62 -12.81 -3.42
CA TRP A 235 22.97 -14.11 -3.62
C TRP A 235 23.07 -14.57 -5.08
N MET A 236 22.88 -13.67 -6.04
CA MET A 236 22.95 -13.95 -7.48
C MET A 236 24.39 -13.92 -8.03
N ARG A 237 25.40 -13.89 -7.15
CA ARG A 237 26.83 -13.86 -7.54
C ARG A 237 27.14 -12.71 -8.53
N ASN A 238 26.60 -11.53 -8.24
CA ASN A 238 26.74 -10.31 -9.04
C ASN A 238 26.15 -10.40 -10.47
N VAL A 239 25.16 -11.26 -10.68
CA VAL A 239 24.38 -11.35 -11.93
C VAL A 239 22.89 -11.18 -11.61
N PRO A 240 22.46 -10.00 -11.10
CA PRO A 240 21.05 -9.77 -10.79
C PRO A 240 20.21 -9.66 -12.07
N ARG A 241 18.97 -10.07 -12.00
CA ARG A 241 18.00 -9.93 -13.10
C ARG A 241 17.46 -8.50 -13.13
N VAL A 242 18.11 -7.65 -13.90
CA VAL A 242 17.78 -6.23 -14.05
C VAL A 242 17.12 -5.99 -15.40
N ASN A 243 15.96 -5.34 -15.42
CA ASN A 243 15.32 -4.88 -16.65
C ASN A 243 15.51 -3.36 -16.77
N PRO A 244 16.44 -2.85 -17.62
CA PRO A 244 16.72 -1.42 -17.75
C PRO A 244 15.50 -0.61 -18.24
N GLU A 245 14.66 -1.19 -19.09
CA GLU A 245 13.45 -0.51 -19.61
C GLU A 245 12.43 -0.21 -18.50
N LEU A 246 12.53 -0.92 -17.39
CA LEU A 246 11.66 -0.75 -16.24
C LEU A 246 12.03 0.48 -15.37
N SER A 247 13.28 1.02 -15.52
CA SER A 247 13.82 2.03 -14.61
C SER A 247 12.98 3.30 -14.56
N LEU A 248 12.72 3.95 -15.69
CA LEU A 248 11.95 5.19 -15.73
C LEU A 248 10.48 5.00 -15.30
N PRO A 249 9.75 3.99 -15.81
CA PRO A 249 8.40 3.69 -15.31
C PRO A 249 8.37 3.43 -13.80
N THR A 250 9.40 2.82 -13.24
CA THR A 250 9.49 2.54 -11.80
C THR A 250 9.78 3.79 -10.98
N ILE A 251 10.61 4.71 -11.46
CA ILE A 251 10.82 6.01 -10.80
C ILE A 251 9.50 6.78 -10.74
N ILE A 252 8.74 6.83 -11.85
CA ILE A 252 7.41 7.47 -11.88
C ILE A 252 6.47 6.80 -10.88
N SER A 253 6.46 5.47 -10.83
CA SER A 253 5.71 4.71 -9.82
C SER A 253 6.12 5.09 -8.39
N GLY A 254 7.42 5.25 -8.13
CA GLY A 254 7.95 5.69 -6.84
C GLY A 254 7.52 7.11 -6.46
N VAL A 255 7.50 8.02 -7.41
CA VAL A 255 7.00 9.39 -7.23
C VAL A 255 5.49 9.38 -6.90
N LEU A 256 4.69 8.65 -7.66
CA LEU A 256 3.25 8.50 -7.37
C LEU A 256 3.01 7.91 -5.98
N TYR A 257 3.78 6.88 -5.63
CA TYR A 257 3.71 6.26 -4.31
C TYR A 257 4.12 7.24 -3.21
N GLY A 258 5.20 8.00 -3.38
CA GLY A 258 5.66 9.02 -2.42
C GLY A 258 4.62 10.11 -2.17
N ILE A 259 4.01 10.66 -3.24
CA ILE A 259 2.91 11.63 -3.14
C ILE A 259 1.70 11.00 -2.43
N GLY A 260 1.39 9.75 -2.75
CA GLY A 260 0.32 9.02 -2.10
C GLY A 260 0.54 8.83 -0.61
N MET A 261 1.76 8.46 -0.20
CA MET A 261 2.09 8.20 1.20
C MET A 261 2.13 9.46 2.05
N ILE A 262 2.68 10.58 1.57
CA ILE A 262 2.61 11.83 2.33
C ILE A 262 1.17 12.32 2.46
N SER A 263 0.36 12.15 1.43
CA SER A 263 -1.06 12.46 1.47
C SER A 263 -1.81 11.54 2.44
N PHE A 264 -1.48 10.25 2.47
CA PHE A 264 -2.01 9.28 3.42
C PHE A 264 -1.71 9.69 4.87
N PHE A 265 -0.45 10.02 5.18
CA PHE A 265 -0.06 10.44 6.53
C PHE A 265 -0.77 11.73 6.96
N THR A 266 -0.84 12.71 6.06
CA THR A 266 -1.54 13.98 6.31
C THR A 266 -3.05 13.78 6.51
N ALA A 267 -3.66 12.87 5.75
CA ALA A 267 -5.06 12.51 5.94
C ALA A 267 -5.31 11.82 7.28
N CYS A 268 -4.43 10.89 7.69
CA CYS A 268 -4.53 10.22 9.00
C CYS A 268 -4.40 11.20 10.16
N GLN A 269 -3.57 12.24 10.02
CA GLN A 269 -3.43 13.29 11.03
C GLN A 269 -4.69 14.16 11.12
N ASN A 270 -5.31 14.50 9.99
CA ASN A 270 -6.40 15.48 9.93
C ASN A 270 -7.82 14.87 10.14
N LEU A 271 -7.98 13.55 9.89
CA LEU A 271 -9.29 12.87 9.97
C LEU A 271 -9.46 11.91 11.15
N ASP A 272 -8.47 11.79 12.02
CA ASP A 272 -8.30 10.73 13.00
C ASP A 272 -8.00 9.36 12.35
N GLN A 273 -6.94 8.73 12.81
CA GLN A 273 -6.41 7.51 12.22
C GLN A 273 -7.42 6.35 12.22
N ILE A 274 -8.25 6.23 13.27
CA ILE A 274 -9.25 5.16 13.39
C ILE A 274 -10.28 5.17 12.26
N ILE A 275 -10.50 6.32 11.63
CA ILE A 275 -11.41 6.52 10.49
C ILE A 275 -10.66 6.50 9.19
N ALA A 276 -9.57 7.28 9.11
CA ALA A 276 -8.80 7.44 7.89
C ALA A 276 -8.14 6.12 7.44
N TYR A 277 -7.63 5.32 8.38
CA TYR A 277 -6.86 4.12 8.04
C TYR A 277 -7.69 3.04 7.31
N PRO A 278 -8.88 2.63 7.79
CA PRO A 278 -9.73 1.69 7.04
C PRO A 278 -10.11 2.21 5.66
N ILE A 279 -10.40 3.50 5.54
CA ILE A 279 -10.75 4.13 4.27
C ILE A 279 -9.58 4.08 3.30
N LEU A 280 -8.44 4.61 3.72
CA LEU A 280 -7.26 4.78 2.86
C LEU A 280 -6.56 3.47 2.51
N SER A 281 -6.72 2.43 3.33
CA SER A 281 -6.21 1.09 2.99
C SER A 281 -7.02 0.41 1.88
N LYS A 282 -8.28 0.79 1.66
CA LYS A 282 -9.18 0.14 0.69
C LYS A 282 -9.54 1.01 -0.51
N ALA A 283 -9.68 2.32 -0.34
CA ALA A 283 -10.06 3.22 -1.43
C ALA A 283 -9.15 3.17 -2.66
N PRO A 284 -7.81 3.02 -2.55
CA PRO A 284 -6.96 2.83 -3.73
C PRO A 284 -7.34 1.62 -4.58
N GLY A 285 -7.90 0.56 -3.99
CA GLY A 285 -8.41 -0.59 -4.72
C GLY A 285 -9.53 -0.26 -5.69
N ILE A 286 -10.33 0.76 -5.40
CA ILE A 286 -11.37 1.27 -6.31
C ILE A 286 -10.70 1.82 -7.59
N ILE A 287 -9.67 2.65 -7.44
CA ILE A 287 -8.93 3.24 -8.57
C ILE A 287 -8.23 2.14 -9.40
N VAL A 288 -7.59 1.17 -8.73
CA VAL A 288 -7.00 0.00 -9.42
C VAL A 288 -8.04 -0.73 -10.25
N SER A 289 -9.24 -0.94 -9.70
CA SER A 289 -10.34 -1.61 -10.42
C SER A 289 -10.83 -0.79 -11.62
N LEU A 290 -10.93 0.52 -11.49
CA LEU A 290 -11.29 1.41 -12.59
C LEU A 290 -10.25 1.35 -13.72
N TRP A 291 -8.94 1.36 -13.40
CA TRP A 291 -7.88 1.16 -14.38
C TRP A 291 -8.01 -0.20 -15.08
N ALA A 292 -8.27 -1.27 -14.31
CA ALA A 292 -8.39 -2.63 -14.85
C ALA A 292 -9.61 -2.80 -15.79
N VAL A 293 -10.73 -2.13 -15.50
CA VAL A 293 -11.95 -2.23 -16.33
C VAL A 293 -11.87 -1.32 -17.55
N PHE A 294 -11.56 -0.03 -17.35
CA PHE A 294 -11.72 0.97 -18.42
C PHE A 294 -10.51 1.12 -19.33
N TYR A 295 -9.31 1.12 -18.76
CA TYR A 295 -8.09 1.37 -19.52
C TYR A 295 -7.41 0.08 -20.00
N PHE A 296 -7.13 -0.82 -19.07
CA PHE A 296 -6.43 -2.06 -19.40
C PHE A 296 -7.34 -3.14 -19.98
N LYS A 297 -8.63 -3.06 -19.71
CA LYS A 297 -9.62 -4.08 -20.08
C LYS A 297 -9.22 -5.50 -19.63
N ASP A 298 -8.57 -5.58 -18.46
CA ASP A 298 -8.17 -6.84 -17.86
C ASP A 298 -9.36 -7.62 -17.31
N ILE A 299 -10.40 -6.89 -16.89
CA ILE A 299 -11.64 -7.45 -16.37
C ILE A 299 -12.66 -7.40 -17.49
N GLN A 300 -12.92 -8.58 -18.07
CA GLN A 300 -13.87 -8.74 -19.18
C GLN A 300 -14.99 -9.70 -18.77
N GLY A 301 -16.16 -9.51 -19.37
CA GLY A 301 -17.34 -10.31 -19.07
C GLY A 301 -18.29 -9.63 -18.08
N LYS A 302 -19.61 -9.78 -18.34
CA LYS A 302 -20.65 -9.11 -17.56
C LYS A 302 -20.60 -9.47 -16.08
N MET A 303 -20.34 -10.73 -15.75
CA MET A 303 -20.30 -11.22 -14.37
C MET A 303 -19.14 -10.58 -13.57
N GLN A 304 -17.92 -10.55 -14.13
CA GLN A 304 -16.74 -9.96 -13.50
C GLN A 304 -16.90 -8.45 -13.30
N ILE A 305 -17.48 -7.75 -14.27
CA ILE A 305 -17.77 -6.31 -14.16
C ILE A 305 -18.80 -6.06 -13.05
N VAL A 306 -19.89 -6.83 -13.00
CA VAL A 306 -20.91 -6.70 -11.93
C VAL A 306 -20.29 -6.99 -10.55
N GLN A 307 -19.46 -8.02 -10.43
CA GLN A 307 -18.76 -8.33 -9.16
C GLN A 307 -17.81 -7.21 -8.74
N THR A 308 -17.07 -6.63 -9.68
CA THR A 308 -16.16 -5.51 -9.43
C THR A 308 -16.93 -4.28 -8.92
N PHE A 309 -17.97 -3.86 -9.64
CA PHE A 309 -18.78 -2.70 -9.22
C PHE A 309 -19.59 -2.98 -7.95
N GLY A 310 -20.04 -4.22 -7.72
CA GLY A 310 -20.64 -4.65 -6.47
C GLY A 310 -19.69 -4.52 -5.28
N GLY A 311 -18.44 -5.00 -5.45
CA GLY A 311 -17.37 -4.85 -4.46
C GLY A 311 -17.04 -3.38 -4.16
N ILE A 312 -16.97 -2.53 -5.20
CA ILE A 312 -16.80 -1.07 -5.05
C ILE A 312 -17.96 -0.48 -4.24
N GLY A 313 -19.21 -0.78 -4.60
CA GLY A 313 -20.39 -0.26 -3.91
C GLY A 313 -20.42 -0.63 -2.43
N ILE A 314 -20.11 -1.89 -2.09
CA ILE A 314 -20.02 -2.35 -0.69
C ILE A 314 -18.87 -1.65 0.05
N THR A 315 -17.71 -1.48 -0.60
CA THR A 315 -16.58 -0.75 0.00
C THR A 315 -16.95 0.70 0.29
N ILE A 316 -17.60 1.39 -0.64
CA ILE A 316 -18.10 2.77 -0.45
C ILE A 316 -19.11 2.82 0.68
N LEU A 317 -20.04 1.86 0.75
CA LEU A 317 -21.02 1.78 1.86
C LEU A 317 -20.32 1.65 3.22
N GLY A 318 -19.32 0.79 3.33
CA GLY A 318 -18.51 0.64 4.54
C GLY A 318 -17.75 1.93 4.90
N ILE A 319 -17.21 2.65 3.93
CA ILE A 319 -16.56 3.96 4.10
C ILE A 319 -17.57 4.98 4.69
N LEU A 320 -18.77 5.02 4.16
CA LEU A 320 -19.83 5.90 4.66
C LEU A 320 -20.21 5.56 6.11
N ILE A 321 -20.39 4.27 6.42
CA ILE A 321 -20.70 3.82 7.79
C ILE A 321 -19.61 4.26 8.78
N ILE A 322 -18.33 4.08 8.44
CA ILE A 322 -17.21 4.54 9.29
C ILE A 322 -17.23 6.06 9.44
N SER A 323 -17.47 6.80 8.37
CA SER A 323 -17.54 8.25 8.41
C SER A 323 -18.69 8.75 9.31
N PHE A 324 -19.84 8.10 9.25
CA PHE A 324 -20.97 8.40 10.15
C PHE A 324 -20.67 8.04 11.61
N SER A 325 -19.86 7.02 11.90
CA SER A 325 -19.50 6.64 13.26
C SER A 325 -18.80 7.75 14.06
N LYS A 326 -18.19 8.73 13.37
CA LYS A 326 -17.58 9.91 13.96
C LYS A 326 -18.62 10.91 14.50
N ASN A 327 -19.74 11.07 13.78
CA ASN A 327 -20.68 12.17 13.98
C ASN A 327 -22.01 11.72 14.66
N CYS A 328 -22.36 10.43 14.58
CA CYS A 328 -23.65 9.92 15.04
C CYS A 328 -23.62 9.46 16.49
N CYS A 329 -24.63 9.93 17.23
CA CYS A 329 -25.07 9.41 18.53
C CYS A 329 -23.97 9.38 19.61
N GLY A 330 -23.43 10.56 19.95
CA GLY A 330 -22.91 10.74 21.30
C GLY A 330 -24.07 10.60 22.28
N VAL A 331 -24.13 9.50 23.01
CA VAL A 331 -24.86 9.47 24.27
C VAL A 331 -24.12 10.50 25.13
N THR A 332 -24.76 11.63 25.36
CA THR A 332 -24.35 12.60 26.38
C THR A 332 -24.49 11.90 27.72
N GLU A 333 -23.40 11.46 28.32
CA GLU A 333 -23.29 11.36 29.76
C GLU A 333 -22.69 12.63 30.31
#